data_ab55cf6b68cea0693f2bffa7d79fe521
#
_entry.id   ab55cf6b68cea0693f2bffa7d79fe521
#
_cell.length_a   1.000
_cell.length_b   1.000
_cell.length_c   1.000
_cell.angle_alpha   90.00
_cell.angle_beta   90.00
_cell.angle_gamma   90.00
#
_symmetry.space_group_name_H-M   'P 1'
#
loop_
_entity.id
_entity.type
_entity.pdbx_description
1 polymer ?
#
loop_
_entity_poly.entity_id
_entity_poly.type
_entity_poly.pdbx_seq_one_letter_code
_entity_poly.pdbx_strand_id
1 'polypeptide(L)'
;MNHIVTVQDAVTAFADFMEPTDAELDAIEQEMPVILAGVDLVDTQIIALDHVPNEMDNRRIRRARNRVLAARRELANRTAGASLPGGAA
;
A
#
# COMPACT_ATOMS: atom_id res chain seq x y z
N MET A 1 -19.23 24.88 32.72
CA MET A 1 -19.19 23.42 32.89
C MET A 1 -18.55 22.78 31.71
N ASN A 2 -17.68 21.85 31.98
CA ASN A 2 -16.97 21.17 30.89
C ASN A 2 -17.86 20.17 30.19
N HIS A 3 -17.90 20.27 28.86
CA HIS A 3 -18.58 19.30 28.06
C HIS A 3 -17.68 18.07 27.88
N ILE A 4 -18.19 16.91 28.26
CA ILE A 4 -17.49 15.65 28.10
C ILE A 4 -17.89 15.06 26.75
N VAL A 5 -16.92 15.00 25.85
CA VAL A 5 -17.14 14.39 24.53
C VAL A 5 -17.10 12.88 24.69
N THR A 6 -18.18 12.21 24.29
CA THR A 6 -18.21 10.76 24.29
C THR A 6 -17.39 10.21 23.13
N VAL A 7 -17.02 8.93 23.23
CA VAL A 7 -16.32 8.25 22.14
C VAL A 7 -17.16 8.29 20.85
N GLN A 8 -18.47 8.13 20.98
CA GLN A 8 -19.36 8.17 19.82
C GLN A 8 -19.42 9.57 19.21
N ASP A 9 -19.44 10.62 20.03
CA ASP A 9 -19.40 11.98 19.53
C ASP A 9 -18.10 12.27 18.80
N ALA A 10 -16.98 11.78 19.34
CA ALA A 10 -15.69 11.93 18.71
C ALA A 10 -15.63 11.18 17.35
N VAL A 11 -16.15 9.97 17.30
CA VAL A 11 -16.21 9.19 16.06
C VAL A 11 -17.06 9.90 15.02
N THR A 12 -18.23 10.42 15.43
CA THR A 12 -19.10 11.15 14.51
C THR A 12 -18.44 12.44 14.01
N ALA A 13 -17.76 13.16 14.89
CA ALA A 13 -17.07 14.38 14.52
C ALA A 13 -15.93 14.13 13.54
N PHE A 14 -15.21 13.01 13.71
CA PHE A 14 -14.09 12.67 12.83
C PHE A 14 -14.51 11.93 11.57
N ALA A 15 -15.73 11.40 11.51
CA ALA A 15 -16.19 10.62 10.36
C ALA A 15 -16.05 11.38 9.04
N ASP A 16 -16.42 12.66 9.02
CA ASP A 16 -16.34 13.48 7.83
C ASP A 16 -14.89 13.73 7.39
N PHE A 17 -13.96 13.84 8.36
CA PHE A 17 -12.55 14.04 8.08
C PHE A 17 -11.86 12.74 7.66
N MET A 18 -12.39 11.60 8.11
CA MET A 18 -11.80 10.30 7.82
C MET A 18 -12.37 9.67 6.56
N GLU A 19 -13.46 10.23 6.05
CA GLU A 19 -14.02 9.75 4.79
C GLU A 19 -13.14 10.19 3.64
N PRO A 20 -12.55 9.24 2.89
CA PRO A 20 -11.67 9.61 1.80
C PRO A 20 -12.43 10.24 0.64
N THR A 21 -11.79 11.18 -0.02
CA THR A 21 -12.31 11.75 -1.27
C THR A 21 -12.16 10.76 -2.41
N ASP A 22 -12.83 11.00 -3.53
CA ASP A 22 -12.69 10.15 -4.72
C ASP A 22 -11.24 10.12 -5.20
N ALA A 23 -10.53 11.24 -5.14
CA ALA A 23 -9.13 11.31 -5.52
C ALA A 23 -8.25 10.47 -4.59
N GLU A 24 -8.55 10.48 -3.29
CA GLU A 24 -7.83 9.67 -2.31
C GLU A 24 -8.10 8.18 -2.53
N LEU A 25 -9.34 7.79 -2.83
CA LEU A 25 -9.69 6.41 -3.13
C LEU A 25 -8.98 5.93 -4.40
N ASP A 26 -8.92 6.76 -5.43
CA ASP A 26 -8.19 6.42 -6.66
C ASP A 26 -6.69 6.23 -6.37
N ALA A 27 -6.11 7.09 -5.54
CA ALA A 27 -4.72 6.95 -5.13
C ALA A 27 -4.47 5.66 -4.37
N ILE A 28 -5.37 5.29 -3.46
CA ILE A 28 -5.29 4.04 -2.72
C ILE A 28 -5.38 2.85 -3.67
N GLU A 29 -6.31 2.87 -4.62
CA GLU A 29 -6.44 1.80 -5.61
C GLU A 29 -5.18 1.64 -6.45
N GLN A 30 -4.53 2.73 -6.82
CA GLN A 30 -3.28 2.69 -7.56
C GLN A 30 -2.12 2.14 -6.72
N GLU A 31 -2.14 2.35 -5.41
CA GLU A 31 -1.12 1.87 -4.49
C GLU A 31 -1.33 0.42 -4.07
N MET A 32 -2.55 -0.12 -4.21
CA MET A 32 -2.86 -1.47 -3.75
C MET A 32 -1.93 -2.55 -4.27
N PRO A 33 -1.53 -2.57 -5.55
CA PRO A 33 -0.59 -3.59 -6.02
C PRO A 33 0.75 -3.57 -5.28
N VAL A 34 1.25 -2.37 -4.94
CA VAL A 34 2.49 -2.23 -4.17
C VAL A 34 2.30 -2.74 -2.74
N ILE A 35 1.19 -2.41 -2.12
CA ILE A 35 0.87 -2.85 -0.75
C ILE A 35 0.75 -4.37 -0.70
N LEU A 36 0.01 -4.97 -1.62
CA LEU A 36 -0.17 -6.41 -1.68
C LEU A 36 1.14 -7.15 -1.94
N ALA A 37 1.97 -6.61 -2.83
CA ALA A 37 3.29 -7.20 -3.08
C ALA A 37 4.19 -7.10 -1.85
N GLY A 38 4.10 -6.00 -1.10
CA GLY A 38 4.83 -5.82 0.16
C GLY A 38 4.40 -6.80 1.22
N VAL A 39 3.09 -7.04 1.36
CA VAL A 39 2.55 -8.04 2.29
C VAL A 39 3.04 -9.44 1.91
N ASP A 40 3.01 -9.79 0.64
CA ASP A 40 3.49 -11.08 0.15
C ASP A 40 4.98 -11.27 0.45
N LEU A 41 5.79 -10.23 0.30
CA LEU A 41 7.20 -10.29 0.64
C LEU A 41 7.40 -10.54 2.13
N VAL A 42 6.68 -9.83 2.99
CA VAL A 42 6.77 -10.01 4.45
C VAL A 42 6.34 -11.41 4.84
N ASP A 43 5.24 -11.90 4.29
CA ASP A 43 4.76 -13.27 4.56
C ASP A 43 5.81 -14.31 4.16
N THR A 44 6.43 -14.13 3.00
CA THR A 44 7.48 -15.05 2.52
C THR A 44 8.68 -15.04 3.46
N GLN A 45 9.05 -13.86 3.95
CA GLN A 45 10.16 -13.73 4.91
C GLN A 45 9.83 -14.38 6.25
N ILE A 46 8.60 -14.20 6.74
CA ILE A 46 8.14 -14.80 7.99
C ILE A 46 8.17 -16.33 7.88
N ILE A 47 7.68 -16.89 6.81
CA ILE A 47 7.70 -18.33 6.57
C ILE A 47 9.13 -18.84 6.56
N ALA A 48 10.06 -18.13 5.94
CA ALA A 48 11.46 -18.51 5.90
C ALA A 48 12.12 -18.50 7.27
N LEU A 49 11.64 -17.70 8.22
CA LEU A 49 12.18 -17.63 9.58
C LEU A 49 11.79 -18.83 10.44
N ASP A 50 10.73 -19.56 10.08
CA ASP A 50 10.24 -20.69 10.86
C ASP A 50 11.09 -21.94 10.70
N HIS A 51 12.02 -21.96 9.77
CA HIS A 51 12.91 -23.09 9.53
C HIS A 51 14.26 -22.62 9.02
N VAL A 52 15.20 -23.56 8.90
CA VAL A 52 16.51 -23.22 8.33
C VAL A 52 16.31 -22.80 6.87
N PRO A 53 16.75 -21.59 6.49
CA PRO A 53 16.58 -21.12 5.13
C PRO A 53 17.24 -22.06 4.13
N ASN A 54 16.54 -22.39 3.06
CA ASN A 54 17.07 -23.17 1.97
C ASN A 54 17.02 -22.35 0.67
N GLU A 55 17.52 -22.94 -0.40
CA GLU A 55 17.58 -22.24 -1.67
C GLU A 55 16.19 -21.90 -2.24
N MET A 56 15.20 -22.75 -1.99
CA MET A 56 13.83 -22.46 -2.41
C MET A 56 13.26 -21.25 -1.71
N ASP A 57 13.55 -21.09 -0.42
CA ASP A 57 13.14 -19.92 0.35
C ASP A 57 13.79 -18.66 -0.21
N ASN A 58 15.08 -18.73 -0.53
CA ASN A 58 15.81 -17.62 -1.11
C ASN A 58 15.23 -17.23 -2.47
N ARG A 59 14.84 -18.20 -3.28
CA ARG A 59 14.18 -17.95 -4.58
C ARG A 59 12.81 -17.30 -4.39
N ARG A 60 12.03 -17.76 -3.43
CA ARG A 60 10.72 -17.18 -3.13
C ARG A 60 10.83 -15.74 -2.68
N ILE A 61 11.77 -15.47 -1.77
CA ILE A 61 12.03 -14.11 -1.29
C ILE A 61 12.48 -13.21 -2.44
N ARG A 62 13.36 -13.71 -3.31
CA ARG A 62 13.84 -12.96 -4.46
C ARG A 62 12.71 -12.63 -5.43
N ARG A 63 11.83 -13.59 -5.71
CA ARG A 63 10.66 -13.37 -6.57
C ARG A 63 9.71 -12.34 -5.95
N ALA A 64 9.43 -12.47 -4.66
CA ALA A 64 8.56 -11.55 -3.95
C ALA A 64 9.14 -10.13 -3.96
N ARG A 65 10.44 -10.01 -3.72
CA ARG A 65 11.14 -8.72 -3.81
C ARG A 65 11.07 -8.12 -5.21
N ASN A 66 11.25 -8.93 -6.23
CA ASN A 66 11.15 -8.48 -7.61
C ASN A 66 9.73 -8.00 -7.94
N ARG A 67 8.70 -8.65 -7.41
CA ARG A 67 7.31 -8.19 -7.58
C ARG A 67 7.08 -6.83 -6.94
N VAL A 68 7.65 -6.61 -5.76
CA VAL A 68 7.57 -5.29 -5.11
C VAL A 68 8.22 -4.23 -5.98
N LEU A 69 9.42 -4.50 -6.49
CA LEU A 69 10.13 -3.56 -7.35
C LEU A 69 9.37 -3.28 -8.64
N ALA A 70 8.80 -4.32 -9.25
CA ALA A 70 8.01 -4.18 -10.47
C ALA A 70 6.74 -3.36 -10.20
N ALA A 71 6.06 -3.63 -9.09
CA ALA A 71 4.85 -2.89 -8.72
C ALA A 71 5.15 -1.41 -8.44
N ARG A 72 6.26 -1.14 -7.76
CA ARG A 72 6.69 0.25 -7.50
C ARG A 72 7.04 0.98 -8.80
N ARG A 73 7.70 0.30 -9.72
CA ARG A 73 8.04 0.88 -11.03
C ARG A 73 6.78 1.22 -11.81
N GLU A 74 5.81 0.32 -11.81
CA GLU A 74 4.55 0.55 -12.51
C GLU A 74 3.78 1.71 -11.89
N LEU A 75 3.74 1.80 -10.56
CA LEU A 75 3.10 2.92 -9.88
C LEU A 75 3.79 4.24 -10.22
N ALA A 76 5.13 4.26 -10.20
CA ALA A 76 5.91 5.44 -10.56
C ALA A 76 5.64 5.87 -12.00
N ASN A 77 5.55 4.92 -12.92
CA ASN A 77 5.25 5.21 -14.32
C ASN A 77 3.85 5.79 -14.50
N ARG A 78 2.87 5.26 -13.79
CA ARG A 78 1.51 5.78 -13.82
C ARG A 78 1.45 7.18 -13.25
N THR A 79 2.11 7.42 -12.13
CA THR A 79 2.17 8.73 -11.50
C THR A 79 2.86 9.74 -12.40
N ALA A 80 3.98 9.36 -13.01
CA ALA A 80 4.70 10.21 -13.94
C ALA A 80 3.84 10.53 -15.18
N GLY A 81 3.15 9.53 -15.70
CA GLY A 81 2.25 9.74 -16.84
C GLY A 81 1.09 10.66 -16.51
N ALA A 82 0.52 10.53 -15.31
CA ALA A 82 -0.57 11.37 -14.86
C ALA A 82 -0.14 12.81 -14.59
N SER A 83 1.10 13.02 -14.18
CA SER A 83 1.64 14.35 -13.86
C SER A 83 2.20 15.09 -15.07
N LEU A 84 2.43 14.38 -16.17
CA LEU A 84 2.89 15.04 -17.40
C LEU A 84 1.75 15.86 -18.01
N PRO A 85 2.03 17.07 -18.52
CA PRO A 85 1.04 17.82 -19.25
C PRO A 85 0.45 16.99 -20.39
N GLY A 86 -0.87 17.05 -20.52
CA GLY A 86 -1.53 16.31 -21.58
C GLY A 86 -0.92 16.67 -22.93
N GLY A 87 -0.63 15.69 -23.72
CA GLY A 87 0.01 15.94 -24.99
C GLY A 87 1.51 15.93 -24.94
N ALA A 88 2.06 15.32 -23.94
CA ALA A 88 3.48 15.05 -23.91
C ALA A 88 3.93 14.19 -25.09
N ALA A 89 3.10 14.08 -26.04
CA ALA A 89 3.39 13.38 -27.28
C ALA A 89 4.50 14.05 -28.06
#